data_c39e3d769319db8856b2d29367e57d9a
#
_entry.id   c39e3d769319db8856b2d29367e57d9a
#
_cell.length_a   1.000
_cell.length_b   1.000
_cell.length_c   1.000
_cell.angle_alpha   90.00
_cell.angle_beta   90.00
_cell.angle_gamma   90.00
#
_symmetry.space_group_name_H-M   'P 1'
#
loop_
_entity.id
_entity.type
_entity.pdbx_description
1 polymer ?
#
loop_
_entity_poly.entity_id
_entity_poly.type
_entity_poly.pdbx_seq_one_letter_code
_entity_poly.pdbx_strand_id
1 'polypeptide(L)'
;LFKTRTAQEWEDLVAGAGSECAMCRTSEEWFSHPHALESKMVIEVQDPTYGKMLQPGINARLSLTPGEVRRPAPAPDQDREEILLEVASRQQAPPAQAADKTMRSVLEGVKVLDLCIILAGPTCGRTLAEYGADVIKIDNPSRGSTVSSHNEVNRGKRSILLDLKTQEGLDVFWHLLEDTDVVAQNYRAGRIEALGLGYEELRKRKPDIIYVSLNAYGHLGPWAGRPGHEQFAQAATGMDRRLGGDGTPTTQPNAINDYGTGYMGAYGVALALLHRERTGQGQHVDSALAYTAMIHQSPYMQLYDGKSWDEPRGMDSMGGRPLHRAYQAKDGWLFVGAQETDLPRLTRVDGLSGIDSLHGESLTKSLEERFKAGTVQSWVQRLNDAGVGAHRVVSALSELLDDPWVIDHGLSLTREHDEIGLVTGVGPSPRLSRTPVAPGRPAPKPGAQGREILEEVGMGQEFDRLLERGVILTEGVAAG
;
A
#
# COMPACT_ATOMS: atom_id res chain seq x y z
N LEU A 1 34.13 -0.95 10.79
CA LEU A 1 33.21 -0.92 11.94
C LEU A 1 32.23 -2.10 11.92
N PHE A 2 31.36 -2.23 10.94
CA PHE A 2 30.29 -3.26 10.94
C PHE A 2 30.80 -4.72 10.98
N LYS A 3 32.02 -4.98 10.54
CA LYS A 3 32.64 -6.33 10.64
C LYS A 3 33.06 -6.74 12.06
N THR A 4 32.93 -5.86 13.06
CA THR A 4 33.34 -6.16 14.46
C THR A 4 32.28 -6.84 15.29
N ARG A 5 31.05 -6.95 14.79
CA ARG A 5 29.92 -7.60 15.44
C ARG A 5 29.04 -8.31 14.42
N THR A 6 28.17 -9.19 14.88
CA THR A 6 27.13 -9.81 14.06
C THR A 6 26.06 -8.80 13.64
N ALA A 7 25.30 -9.11 12.60
CA ALA A 7 24.19 -8.25 12.16
C ALA A 7 23.13 -8.08 13.26
N GLN A 8 22.85 -9.16 14.02
CA GLN A 8 21.93 -9.12 15.15
C GLN A 8 22.40 -8.21 16.26
N GLU A 9 23.69 -8.30 16.66
CA GLU A 9 24.24 -7.42 17.68
C GLU A 9 24.21 -5.93 17.26
N TRP A 10 24.44 -5.63 15.98
CA TRP A 10 24.29 -4.28 15.46
C TRP A 10 22.85 -3.80 15.47
N GLU A 11 21.91 -4.64 15.07
CA GLU A 11 20.48 -4.32 15.12
C GLU A 11 20.06 -3.97 16.55
N ASP A 12 20.39 -4.81 17.53
CA ASP A 12 20.01 -4.62 18.92
C ASP A 12 20.64 -3.35 19.50
N LEU A 13 21.92 -3.10 19.22
CA LEU A 13 22.64 -1.92 19.71
C LEU A 13 22.08 -0.63 19.15
N VAL A 14 21.88 -0.56 17.83
CA VAL A 14 21.44 0.66 17.14
C VAL A 14 19.97 0.95 17.41
N ALA A 15 19.15 -0.07 17.41
CA ALA A 15 17.73 0.08 17.74
C ALA A 15 17.51 0.39 19.22
N GLY A 16 18.31 -0.21 20.12
CA GLY A 16 18.29 0.11 21.55
C GLY A 16 18.68 1.57 21.83
N ALA A 17 19.51 2.18 20.96
CA ALA A 17 19.79 3.61 20.99
C ALA A 17 18.69 4.50 20.39
N GLY A 18 17.55 3.95 19.97
CA GLY A 18 16.41 4.67 19.38
C GLY A 18 16.63 5.08 17.92
N SER A 19 17.62 4.51 17.25
CA SER A 19 17.88 4.72 15.82
C SER A 19 17.34 3.56 14.97
N GLU A 20 17.41 3.70 13.65
CA GLU A 20 16.86 2.73 12.70
C GLU A 20 17.94 1.74 12.28
N CYS A 21 17.65 0.46 12.44
CA CYS A 21 18.50 -0.64 11.99
C CYS A 21 17.64 -1.91 11.87
N ALA A 22 17.85 -2.68 10.81
CA ALA A 22 17.29 -4.01 10.64
C ALA A 22 18.32 -4.93 9.99
N MET A 23 18.44 -6.14 10.48
CA MET A 23 19.22 -7.19 9.84
C MET A 23 18.50 -7.65 8.56
N CYS A 24 19.26 -7.84 7.48
CA CYS A 24 18.73 -8.45 6.25
C CYS A 24 18.50 -9.96 6.49
N ARG A 25 17.28 -10.31 6.88
CA ARG A 25 16.85 -11.68 7.18
C ARG A 25 16.41 -12.41 5.92
N THR A 26 16.39 -13.73 6.02
CA THR A 26 15.58 -14.55 5.09
C THR A 26 14.12 -14.54 5.53
N SER A 27 13.21 -14.93 4.64
CA SER A 27 11.79 -15.10 4.99
C SER A 27 11.59 -16.18 6.06
N GLU A 28 12.40 -17.24 6.06
CA GLU A 28 12.39 -18.30 7.06
C GLU A 28 12.78 -17.79 8.46
N GLU A 29 13.85 -16.98 8.54
CA GLU A 29 14.26 -16.36 9.81
C GLU A 29 13.18 -15.42 10.35
N TRP A 30 12.45 -14.72 9.46
CA TRP A 30 11.35 -13.85 9.87
C TRP A 30 10.15 -14.63 10.44
N PHE A 31 9.83 -15.80 9.88
CA PHE A 31 8.74 -16.65 10.41
C PHE A 31 8.96 -17.10 11.85
N SER A 32 10.19 -17.27 12.26
CA SER A 32 10.56 -17.65 13.64
C SER A 32 10.87 -16.44 14.54
N HIS A 33 10.85 -15.22 13.99
CA HIS A 33 11.22 -14.02 14.75
C HIS A 33 10.15 -13.69 15.81
N PRO A 34 10.53 -13.43 17.08
CA PRO A 34 9.58 -13.17 18.18
C PRO A 34 8.59 -12.06 17.83
N HIS A 35 9.06 -10.96 17.21
CA HIS A 35 8.18 -9.88 16.83
C HIS A 35 7.13 -10.30 15.79
N ALA A 36 7.49 -11.09 14.80
CA ALA A 36 6.56 -11.54 13.75
C ALA A 36 5.43 -12.40 14.34
N LEU A 37 5.76 -13.27 15.31
CA LEU A 37 4.81 -14.15 15.98
C LEU A 37 3.93 -13.39 16.99
N GLU A 38 4.54 -12.64 17.91
CA GLU A 38 3.82 -11.93 18.97
C GLU A 38 2.97 -10.77 18.43
N SER A 39 3.42 -10.09 17.36
CA SER A 39 2.63 -9.08 16.67
C SER A 39 1.52 -9.66 15.78
N LYS A 40 1.43 -10.99 15.66
CA LYS A 40 0.51 -11.67 14.73
C LYS A 40 0.70 -11.27 13.26
N MET A 41 1.90 -10.83 12.88
CA MET A 41 2.30 -10.74 11.47
C MET A 41 2.35 -12.11 10.83
N VAL A 42 2.76 -13.11 11.64
CA VAL A 42 2.70 -14.52 11.32
C VAL A 42 1.66 -15.16 12.22
N ILE A 43 0.77 -15.94 11.64
CA ILE A 43 -0.27 -16.70 12.33
C ILE A 43 -0.16 -18.19 12.01
N GLU A 44 -0.60 -19.00 12.97
CA GLU A 44 -0.71 -20.44 12.78
C GLU A 44 -2.11 -20.82 12.29
N VAL A 45 -2.17 -21.70 11.32
CA VAL A 45 -3.40 -22.33 10.85
C VAL A 45 -3.21 -23.86 10.80
N GLN A 46 -4.32 -24.59 10.95
CA GLN A 46 -4.33 -26.05 10.71
C GLN A 46 -4.80 -26.30 9.30
N ASP A 47 -3.86 -26.59 8.40
CA ASP A 47 -4.17 -26.87 7.00
C ASP A 47 -4.46 -28.37 6.83
N PRO A 48 -5.51 -28.75 6.07
CA PRO A 48 -5.87 -30.16 5.91
C PRO A 48 -4.83 -30.98 5.12
N THR A 49 -3.99 -30.33 4.32
CA THR A 49 -2.95 -30.96 3.50
C THR A 49 -1.59 -30.92 4.17
N TYR A 50 -1.23 -29.78 4.76
CA TYR A 50 0.11 -29.52 5.30
C TYR A 50 0.19 -29.60 6.81
N GLY A 51 -0.95 -29.83 7.50
CA GLY A 51 -1.00 -29.86 8.97
C GLY A 51 -0.80 -28.47 9.59
N LYS A 52 0.04 -28.40 10.60
CA LYS A 52 0.41 -27.12 11.23
C LYS A 52 1.19 -26.26 10.23
N MET A 53 0.63 -25.09 9.86
CA MET A 53 1.24 -24.17 8.92
C MET A 53 1.26 -22.75 9.50
N LEU A 54 2.41 -22.07 9.35
CA LEU A 54 2.53 -20.64 9.58
C LEU A 54 2.34 -19.89 8.27
N GLN A 55 1.63 -18.75 8.32
CA GLN A 55 1.38 -17.89 7.18
C GLN A 55 1.25 -16.42 7.59
N PRO A 56 1.27 -15.46 6.65
CA PRO A 56 1.00 -14.06 6.95
C PRO A 56 -0.37 -13.87 7.60
N GLY A 57 -0.40 -12.99 8.61
CA GLY A 57 -1.62 -12.56 9.28
C GLY A 57 -2.35 -11.42 8.55
N ILE A 58 -3.26 -10.77 9.26
CA ILE A 58 -4.08 -9.66 8.75
C ILE A 58 -3.32 -8.34 8.82
N ASN A 59 -3.29 -7.57 7.72
CA ASN A 59 -2.57 -6.29 7.67
C ASN A 59 -3.39 -5.15 8.30
N ALA A 60 -4.55 -4.80 7.73
CA ALA A 60 -5.38 -3.75 8.29
C ALA A 60 -6.02 -4.24 9.60
N ARG A 61 -5.59 -3.68 10.73
CA ARG A 61 -6.02 -4.12 12.06
C ARG A 61 -6.98 -3.11 12.66
N LEU A 62 -8.15 -3.59 13.04
CA LEU A 62 -9.21 -2.81 13.64
C LEU A 62 -9.36 -3.18 15.13
N SER A 63 -9.41 -2.19 16.00
CA SER A 63 -9.40 -2.41 17.45
C SER A 63 -10.68 -3.05 18.00
N LEU A 64 -11.85 -2.72 17.44
CA LEU A 64 -13.15 -3.26 17.88
C LEU A 64 -13.60 -4.47 17.07
N THR A 65 -13.20 -4.54 15.80
CA THR A 65 -13.60 -5.62 14.88
C THR A 65 -12.37 -6.19 14.18
N PRO A 66 -11.47 -6.88 14.93
CA PRO A 66 -10.26 -7.43 14.35
C PRO A 66 -10.59 -8.48 13.27
N GLY A 67 -9.82 -8.46 12.19
CA GLY A 67 -9.89 -9.52 11.19
C GLY A 67 -9.41 -10.86 11.75
N GLU A 68 -9.97 -11.95 11.24
CA GLU A 68 -9.67 -13.32 11.67
C GLU A 68 -9.60 -14.26 10.47
N VAL A 69 -8.64 -15.17 10.46
CA VAL A 69 -8.63 -16.31 9.54
C VAL A 69 -9.40 -17.46 10.20
N ARG A 70 -10.65 -17.62 9.80
CA ARG A 70 -11.61 -18.55 10.45
C ARG A 70 -11.45 -20.00 10.03
N ARG A 71 -10.92 -20.25 8.84
CA ARG A 71 -10.71 -21.59 8.31
C ARG A 71 -9.53 -21.61 7.32
N PRO A 72 -8.89 -22.77 7.11
CA PRO A 72 -7.86 -22.92 6.09
C PRO A 72 -8.45 -22.82 4.69
N ALA A 73 -7.58 -22.84 3.67
CA ALA A 73 -7.99 -22.88 2.28
C ALA A 73 -8.81 -24.17 2.00
N PRO A 74 -10.01 -24.08 1.40
CA PRO A 74 -10.78 -25.27 1.06
C PRO A 74 -10.15 -26.03 -0.11
N ALA A 75 -10.33 -27.34 -0.14
CA ALA A 75 -10.06 -28.11 -1.34
C ALA A 75 -11.03 -27.73 -2.47
N PRO A 76 -10.65 -27.91 -3.76
CA PRO A 76 -11.58 -27.66 -4.86
C PRO A 76 -12.89 -28.40 -4.64
N ASP A 77 -14.00 -27.65 -4.73
CA ASP A 77 -15.36 -28.19 -4.64
C ASP A 77 -15.78 -28.78 -3.27
N GLN A 78 -14.99 -28.55 -2.24
CA GLN A 78 -15.22 -29.12 -0.91
C GLN A 78 -16.60 -28.80 -0.32
N ASP A 79 -17.10 -27.59 -0.51
CA ASP A 79 -18.32 -27.07 0.12
C ASP A 79 -19.55 -27.14 -0.81
N ARG A 80 -19.48 -27.91 -1.94
CA ARG A 80 -20.55 -27.97 -2.97
C ARG A 80 -21.92 -28.29 -2.39
N GLU A 81 -22.02 -29.36 -1.62
CA GLU A 81 -23.31 -29.83 -1.13
C GLU A 81 -23.94 -28.83 -0.15
N GLU A 82 -23.13 -28.28 0.75
CA GLU A 82 -23.54 -27.25 1.71
C GLU A 82 -24.06 -26.01 0.98
N ILE A 83 -23.28 -25.52 -0.01
CA ILE A 83 -23.66 -24.35 -0.82
C ILE A 83 -24.98 -24.60 -1.58
N LEU A 84 -25.14 -25.77 -2.18
CA LEU A 84 -26.36 -26.10 -2.92
C LEU A 84 -27.58 -26.16 -2.00
N LEU A 85 -27.43 -26.71 -0.78
CA LEU A 85 -28.51 -26.74 0.23
C LEU A 85 -28.86 -25.33 0.70
N GLU A 86 -27.85 -24.49 0.96
CA GLU A 86 -28.05 -23.09 1.33
C GLU A 86 -28.82 -22.33 0.24
N VAL A 87 -28.39 -22.46 -1.02
CA VAL A 87 -29.05 -21.82 -2.16
C VAL A 87 -30.50 -22.30 -2.31
N ALA A 88 -30.75 -23.62 -2.17
CA ALA A 88 -32.11 -24.18 -2.26
C ALA A 88 -33.03 -23.72 -1.14
N SER A 89 -32.48 -23.42 0.04
CA SER A 89 -33.25 -22.94 1.20
C SER A 89 -33.42 -21.42 1.24
N ARG A 90 -32.72 -20.68 0.39
CA ARG A 90 -32.73 -19.21 0.38
C ARG A 90 -34.07 -18.66 -0.06
N GLN A 91 -34.79 -17.97 0.83
CA GLN A 91 -35.88 -17.08 0.43
C GLN A 91 -35.26 -15.85 -0.28
N GLN A 92 -35.86 -15.46 -1.42
CA GLN A 92 -35.45 -14.22 -2.08
C GLN A 92 -35.64 -13.04 -1.11
N ALA A 93 -34.55 -12.41 -0.72
CA ALA A 93 -34.66 -11.16 0.01
C ALA A 93 -35.36 -10.12 -0.86
N PRO A 94 -36.28 -9.30 -0.32
CA PRO A 94 -36.84 -8.20 -1.08
C PRO A 94 -35.72 -7.32 -1.62
N PRO A 95 -35.87 -6.75 -2.84
CA PRO A 95 -34.86 -5.86 -3.40
C PRO A 95 -34.61 -4.71 -2.41
N ALA A 96 -33.35 -4.44 -2.14
CA ALA A 96 -32.97 -3.30 -1.30
C ALA A 96 -33.55 -2.02 -1.90
N GLN A 97 -34.27 -1.25 -1.10
CA GLN A 97 -34.75 0.06 -1.54
C GLN A 97 -33.52 0.92 -1.85
N ALA A 98 -33.40 1.36 -3.09
CA ALA A 98 -32.36 2.30 -3.48
C ALA A 98 -32.59 3.62 -2.71
N ALA A 99 -31.59 4.08 -2.00
CA ALA A 99 -31.63 5.43 -1.45
C ALA A 99 -31.65 6.44 -2.60
N ASP A 100 -32.54 7.43 -2.56
CA ASP A 100 -32.64 8.50 -3.57
C ASP A 100 -31.41 9.43 -3.61
N LYS A 101 -30.36 9.14 -2.84
CA LYS A 101 -29.15 9.97 -2.74
C LYS A 101 -28.16 9.60 -3.84
N THR A 102 -27.97 10.51 -4.78
CA THR A 102 -26.90 10.42 -5.77
C THR A 102 -25.62 11.03 -5.18
N MET A 103 -24.56 10.25 -5.10
CA MET A 103 -23.23 10.70 -4.66
C MET A 103 -22.30 10.85 -5.86
N ARG A 104 -21.49 11.90 -5.87
CA ARG A 104 -20.44 12.12 -6.90
C ARG A 104 -19.23 11.23 -6.67
N SER A 105 -18.88 11.02 -5.39
CA SER A 105 -17.75 10.21 -4.95
C SER A 105 -18.16 9.35 -3.75
N VAL A 106 -17.54 8.19 -3.57
CA VAL A 106 -17.93 7.22 -2.54
C VAL A 106 -17.68 7.72 -1.11
N LEU A 107 -16.70 8.62 -0.92
CA LEU A 107 -16.37 9.24 0.37
C LEU A 107 -16.82 10.72 0.45
N GLU A 108 -17.77 11.14 -0.40
CA GLU A 108 -18.33 12.48 -0.34
C GLU A 108 -18.95 12.75 1.05
N GLY A 109 -18.51 13.83 1.69
CA GLY A 109 -18.92 14.23 3.05
C GLY A 109 -18.06 13.64 4.17
N VAL A 110 -17.10 12.78 3.89
CA VAL A 110 -16.12 12.31 4.86
C VAL A 110 -15.01 13.35 5.02
N LYS A 111 -14.71 13.77 6.27
CA LYS A 111 -13.65 14.73 6.61
C LYS A 111 -12.47 14.04 7.28
N VAL A 112 -11.26 14.36 6.85
CA VAL A 112 -10.02 13.71 7.31
C VAL A 112 -8.99 14.76 7.73
N LEU A 113 -8.42 14.64 8.92
CA LEU A 113 -7.20 15.35 9.33
C LEU A 113 -6.00 14.45 9.11
N ASP A 114 -5.12 14.84 8.20
CA ASP A 114 -3.91 14.11 7.85
C ASP A 114 -2.68 14.77 8.48
N LEU A 115 -2.19 14.17 9.57
CA LEU A 115 -0.98 14.58 10.30
C LEU A 115 0.28 13.86 9.79
N CYS A 116 0.13 13.03 8.77
CA CYS A 116 1.19 12.12 8.31
C CYS A 116 2.32 12.83 7.58
N ILE A 117 3.49 12.21 7.59
CA ILE A 117 4.71 12.71 6.97
C ILE A 117 5.36 11.61 6.11
N ILE A 118 6.26 11.99 5.23
CA ILE A 118 7.06 11.15 4.33
C ILE A 118 6.19 10.53 3.23
N LEU A 119 5.76 9.24 3.32
CA LEU A 119 5.20 8.53 2.18
C LEU A 119 3.98 7.66 2.53
N ALA A 120 4.09 6.65 3.39
CA ALA A 120 3.02 5.70 3.70
C ALA A 120 1.74 6.38 4.21
N GLY A 121 1.88 7.23 5.22
CA GLY A 121 0.76 7.97 5.78
C GLY A 121 0.12 8.95 4.81
N PRO A 122 0.88 9.84 4.16
CA PRO A 122 0.34 10.73 3.14
C PRO A 122 -0.35 10.00 1.98
N THR A 123 0.11 8.80 1.61
CA THR A 123 -0.57 7.94 0.62
C THR A 123 -1.95 7.52 1.09
N CYS A 124 -2.14 7.22 2.38
CA CYS A 124 -3.47 6.93 2.95
C CYS A 124 -4.40 8.13 2.77
N GLY A 125 -3.99 9.33 3.22
CA GLY A 125 -4.76 10.56 3.07
C GLY A 125 -5.05 10.90 1.59
N ARG A 126 -4.05 10.78 0.71
CA ARG A 126 -4.24 10.95 -0.74
C ARG A 126 -5.30 10.00 -1.29
N THR A 127 -5.23 8.72 -0.93
CA THR A 127 -6.19 7.72 -1.41
C THR A 127 -7.60 8.09 -0.99
N LEU A 128 -7.81 8.50 0.27
CA LEU A 128 -9.12 8.96 0.73
C LEU A 128 -9.59 10.21 -0.04
N ALA A 129 -8.70 11.18 -0.31
CA ALA A 129 -9.02 12.37 -1.09
C ALA A 129 -9.41 12.04 -2.55
N GLU A 130 -8.72 11.10 -3.19
CA GLU A 130 -9.01 10.65 -4.56
C GLU A 130 -10.38 9.99 -4.68
N TYR A 131 -10.91 9.43 -3.58
CA TYR A 131 -12.26 8.87 -3.51
C TYR A 131 -13.29 9.83 -2.93
N GLY A 132 -12.95 11.12 -2.79
CA GLY A 132 -13.89 12.21 -2.51
C GLY A 132 -13.97 12.69 -1.07
N ALA A 133 -13.13 12.18 -0.16
CA ALA A 133 -13.02 12.75 1.18
C ALA A 133 -12.41 14.16 1.15
N ASP A 134 -12.87 15.02 2.03
CA ASP A 134 -12.23 16.32 2.29
C ASP A 134 -11.06 16.12 3.25
N VAL A 135 -9.85 16.14 2.72
CA VAL A 135 -8.62 15.85 3.48
C VAL A 135 -7.84 17.13 3.74
N ILE A 136 -7.71 17.50 5.00
CA ILE A 136 -6.89 18.61 5.47
C ILE A 136 -5.54 18.07 5.93
N LYS A 137 -4.49 18.40 5.18
CA LYS A 137 -3.10 18.11 5.55
C LYS A 137 -2.62 19.14 6.55
N ILE A 138 -2.22 18.68 7.72
CA ILE A 138 -1.65 19.52 8.78
C ILE A 138 -0.16 19.26 8.89
N ASP A 139 0.66 20.24 8.55
CA ASP A 139 2.11 20.20 8.69
C ASP A 139 2.61 21.22 9.72
N ASN A 140 3.76 20.91 10.34
CA ASN A 140 4.39 21.83 11.29
C ASN A 140 5.08 22.98 10.54
N PRO A 141 4.83 24.26 10.89
CA PRO A 141 5.46 25.41 10.26
C PRO A 141 7.00 25.41 10.31
N SER A 142 7.59 24.83 11.37
CA SER A 142 9.06 24.74 11.50
C SER A 142 9.71 23.64 10.68
N ARG A 143 8.94 22.88 9.93
CA ARG A 143 9.44 21.82 9.08
C ARG A 143 9.84 22.39 7.72
N GLY A 144 11.13 22.54 7.50
CA GLY A 144 11.74 23.38 6.49
C GLY A 144 11.44 23.07 5.03
N SER A 145 11.23 21.86 4.57
CA SER A 145 11.01 21.59 3.16
C SER A 145 9.98 20.51 2.92
N THR A 146 9.29 20.59 1.80
CA THR A 146 8.46 19.51 1.28
C THR A 146 9.36 18.32 0.90
N VAL A 147 8.86 17.10 1.14
CA VAL A 147 9.53 15.91 0.62
C VAL A 147 9.43 15.87 -0.91
N SER A 148 10.38 15.20 -1.57
CA SER A 148 10.40 15.08 -3.04
C SER A 148 9.11 14.48 -3.64
N SER A 149 8.39 13.67 -2.86
CA SER A 149 7.11 13.06 -3.23
C SER A 149 5.88 13.95 -2.95
N HIS A 150 6.07 15.21 -2.49
CA HIS A 150 4.97 16.08 -2.06
C HIS A 150 3.83 16.17 -3.08
N ASN A 151 4.17 16.43 -4.34
CA ASN A 151 3.20 16.59 -5.42
C ASN A 151 2.43 15.30 -5.73
N GLU A 152 3.02 14.15 -5.44
CA GLU A 152 2.39 12.85 -5.64
C GLU A 152 1.47 12.49 -4.47
N VAL A 153 1.96 12.60 -3.23
CA VAL A 153 1.24 12.09 -2.05
C VAL A 153 0.24 13.08 -1.43
N ASN A 154 0.23 14.34 -1.87
CA ASN A 154 -0.69 15.35 -1.33
C ASN A 154 -1.72 15.88 -2.34
N ARG A 155 -1.74 15.34 -3.58
CA ARG A 155 -2.80 15.70 -4.54
C ARG A 155 -4.19 15.40 -3.97
N GLY A 156 -5.13 16.28 -4.27
CA GLY A 156 -6.51 16.19 -3.78
C GLY A 156 -6.76 16.76 -2.39
N LYS A 157 -5.71 17.05 -1.61
CA LYS A 157 -5.83 17.57 -0.24
C LYS A 157 -5.91 19.10 -0.21
N ARG A 158 -6.30 19.65 0.94
CA ARG A 158 -6.11 21.03 1.36
C ARG A 158 -5.00 21.08 2.39
N SER A 159 -4.32 22.21 2.58
CA SER A 159 -3.18 22.30 3.49
C SER A 159 -3.26 23.49 4.45
N ILE A 160 -2.93 23.23 5.70
CA ILE A 160 -2.64 24.22 6.74
C ILE A 160 -1.29 23.93 7.40
N LEU A 161 -0.48 24.96 7.60
CA LEU A 161 0.70 24.89 8.46
C LEU A 161 0.29 25.31 9.86
N LEU A 162 0.38 24.40 10.84
CA LEU A 162 -0.13 24.59 12.18
C LEU A 162 0.83 24.01 13.23
N ASP A 163 1.30 24.84 14.15
CA ASP A 163 2.18 24.39 15.24
C ASP A 163 1.39 23.76 16.39
N LEU A 164 1.23 22.45 16.34
CA LEU A 164 0.55 21.66 17.37
C LEU A 164 1.33 21.56 18.71
N LYS A 165 2.49 22.21 18.84
CA LYS A 165 3.20 22.31 20.11
C LYS A 165 2.75 23.52 20.94
N THR A 166 2.03 24.44 20.34
CA THR A 166 1.45 25.60 20.99
C THR A 166 0.02 25.30 21.44
N GLN A 167 -0.43 25.95 22.52
CA GLN A 167 -1.82 25.80 22.97
C GLN A 167 -2.81 26.30 21.92
N GLU A 168 -2.51 27.43 21.28
CA GLU A 168 -3.35 27.97 20.21
C GLU A 168 -3.46 27.03 19.00
N GLY A 169 -2.36 26.36 18.63
CA GLY A 169 -2.39 25.35 17.56
C GLY A 169 -3.22 24.12 17.95
N LEU A 170 -3.16 23.70 19.21
CA LEU A 170 -4.03 22.65 19.72
C LEU A 170 -5.50 23.09 19.75
N ASP A 171 -5.79 24.35 20.12
CA ASP A 171 -7.16 24.87 20.12
C ASP A 171 -7.75 24.84 18.71
N VAL A 172 -6.99 25.23 17.68
CA VAL A 172 -7.40 25.09 16.28
C VAL A 172 -7.66 23.62 15.92
N PHE A 173 -6.76 22.71 16.31
CA PHE A 173 -6.94 21.27 16.04
C PHE A 173 -8.23 20.74 16.66
N TRP A 174 -8.56 21.15 17.89
CA TRP A 174 -9.78 20.71 18.55
C TRP A 174 -11.05 21.22 17.87
N HIS A 175 -11.05 22.43 17.32
CA HIS A 175 -12.18 22.94 16.52
C HIS A 175 -12.32 22.16 15.20
N LEU A 176 -11.19 21.86 14.52
CA LEU A 176 -11.20 21.02 13.33
C LEU A 176 -11.74 19.61 13.60
N LEU A 177 -11.45 19.05 14.78
CA LEU A 177 -11.86 17.71 15.16
C LEU A 177 -13.39 17.57 15.30
N GLU A 178 -14.11 18.63 15.66
CA GLU A 178 -15.57 18.58 15.91
C GLU A 178 -16.32 17.99 14.72
N ASP A 179 -15.94 18.34 13.50
CA ASP A 179 -16.56 17.89 12.25
C ASP A 179 -15.77 16.78 11.54
N THR A 180 -14.70 16.27 12.14
CA THR A 180 -13.79 15.30 11.51
C THR A 180 -14.27 13.88 11.72
N ASP A 181 -14.21 13.08 10.67
CA ASP A 181 -14.52 11.64 10.70
C ASP A 181 -13.30 10.77 10.97
N VAL A 182 -12.15 11.17 10.43
CA VAL A 182 -10.91 10.37 10.44
C VAL A 182 -9.71 11.25 10.80
N VAL A 183 -8.86 10.75 11.69
CA VAL A 183 -7.52 11.31 11.95
C VAL A 183 -6.48 10.28 11.54
N ALA A 184 -5.58 10.67 10.63
CA ALA A 184 -4.46 9.85 10.16
C ALA A 184 -3.13 10.39 10.70
N GLN A 185 -2.28 9.50 11.22
CA GLN A 185 -0.96 9.86 11.71
C GLN A 185 0.07 8.74 11.50
N ASN A 186 1.36 9.12 11.43
CA ASN A 186 2.48 8.19 11.36
C ASN A 186 3.68 8.67 12.18
N TYR A 187 3.42 9.31 13.31
CA TYR A 187 4.46 9.73 14.25
C TYR A 187 5.10 8.51 14.94
N ARG A 188 6.36 8.64 15.33
CA ARG A 188 6.99 7.66 16.22
C ARG A 188 6.21 7.52 17.52
N ALA A 189 6.18 6.30 18.06
CA ALA A 189 5.45 5.99 19.30
C ALA A 189 5.73 7.00 20.42
N GLY A 190 4.70 7.39 21.13
CA GLY A 190 4.75 8.35 22.22
C GLY A 190 4.82 9.82 21.79
N ARG A 191 5.04 10.12 20.51
CA ARG A 191 5.18 11.51 20.05
C ARG A 191 3.82 12.21 19.87
N ILE A 192 2.87 11.53 19.28
CA ILE A 192 1.52 12.07 19.09
C ILE A 192 0.77 12.10 20.43
N GLU A 193 0.98 11.12 21.28
CA GLU A 193 0.44 11.05 22.64
C GLU A 193 0.98 12.20 23.51
N ALA A 194 2.28 12.55 23.36
CA ALA A 194 2.88 13.69 24.08
C ALA A 194 2.28 15.05 23.68
N LEU A 195 1.64 15.15 22.51
CA LEU A 195 0.87 16.31 22.08
C LEU A 195 -0.58 16.27 22.60
N GLY A 196 -1.00 15.20 23.29
CA GLY A 196 -2.39 14.99 23.69
C GLY A 196 -3.32 14.58 22.53
N LEU A 197 -2.76 14.14 21.40
CA LEU A 197 -3.50 13.81 20.17
C LEU A 197 -3.50 12.30 19.86
N GLY A 198 -3.26 11.46 20.87
CA GLY A 198 -3.39 10.01 20.75
C GLY A 198 -4.85 9.55 20.67
N TYR A 199 -5.06 8.32 20.16
CA TYR A 199 -6.41 7.76 19.99
C TYR A 199 -7.27 7.85 21.25
N GLU A 200 -6.70 7.51 22.41
CA GLU A 200 -7.45 7.52 23.69
C GLU A 200 -7.94 8.91 24.09
N GLU A 201 -7.18 9.97 23.77
CA GLU A 201 -7.60 11.34 24.05
C GLU A 201 -8.67 11.82 23.05
N LEU A 202 -8.51 11.51 21.77
CA LEU A 202 -9.47 11.89 20.74
C LEU A 202 -10.83 11.22 20.97
N ARG A 203 -10.85 9.90 21.23
CA ARG A 203 -12.12 9.17 21.44
C ARG A 203 -12.90 9.59 22.68
N LYS A 204 -12.24 10.17 23.69
CA LYS A 204 -12.95 10.75 24.85
C LYS A 204 -13.79 11.95 24.45
N ARG A 205 -13.32 12.75 23.50
CA ARG A 205 -14.05 13.93 22.99
C ARG A 205 -15.01 13.59 21.86
N LYS A 206 -14.61 12.65 21.00
CA LYS A 206 -15.35 12.21 19.82
C LYS A 206 -15.35 10.68 19.73
N PRO A 207 -16.33 10.01 20.38
CA PRO A 207 -16.36 8.54 20.46
C PRO A 207 -16.54 7.84 19.10
N ASP A 208 -17.05 8.54 18.11
CA ASP A 208 -17.25 8.07 16.74
C ASP A 208 -16.04 8.30 15.82
N ILE A 209 -14.93 8.86 16.36
CA ILE A 209 -13.72 9.12 15.58
C ILE A 209 -13.06 7.83 15.10
N ILE A 210 -12.66 7.81 13.85
CA ILE A 210 -11.79 6.78 13.28
C ILE A 210 -10.36 7.31 13.33
N TYR A 211 -9.46 6.54 13.92
CA TYR A 211 -8.07 6.93 14.08
C TYR A 211 -7.17 5.92 13.38
N VAL A 212 -6.41 6.33 12.37
CA VAL A 212 -5.52 5.43 11.64
C VAL A 212 -4.05 5.75 11.92
N SER A 213 -3.33 4.72 12.35
CA SER A 213 -1.88 4.78 12.59
C SER A 213 -1.14 3.97 11.54
N LEU A 214 -0.14 4.60 10.92
CA LEU A 214 0.74 3.93 9.97
C LEU A 214 2.16 3.97 10.50
N ASN A 215 2.83 2.82 10.55
CA ASN A 215 4.14 2.69 11.18
C ASN A 215 4.99 1.59 10.53
N ALA A 216 6.22 1.36 11.01
CA ALA A 216 7.10 0.39 10.40
C ALA A 216 6.75 -1.06 10.80
N TYR A 217 6.45 -1.31 12.08
CA TYR A 217 6.40 -2.66 12.64
C TYR A 217 5.11 -2.99 13.42
N GLY A 218 4.13 -2.11 13.43
CA GLY A 218 2.88 -2.30 14.17
C GLY A 218 2.94 -1.88 15.64
N HIS A 219 1.80 -2.03 16.31
CA HIS A 219 1.62 -1.65 17.72
C HIS A 219 1.72 -2.83 18.71
N LEU A 220 1.99 -4.03 18.19
CA LEU A 220 2.09 -5.26 19.00
C LEU A 220 3.49 -5.87 18.91
N GLY A 221 3.85 -6.66 19.92
CA GLY A 221 5.11 -7.38 19.96
C GLY A 221 6.34 -6.54 20.33
N PRO A 222 7.52 -7.16 20.42
CA PRO A 222 8.73 -6.53 20.97
C PRO A 222 9.24 -5.30 20.18
N TRP A 223 8.89 -5.16 18.91
CA TRP A 223 9.30 -4.01 18.09
C TRP A 223 8.21 -2.94 17.97
N ALA A 224 7.13 -3.04 18.74
CA ALA A 224 6.11 -2.02 18.78
C ALA A 224 6.72 -0.63 19.03
N GLY A 225 6.39 0.34 18.16
CA GLY A 225 6.94 1.69 18.26
C GLY A 225 8.40 1.88 17.83
N ARG A 226 9.09 0.82 17.39
CA ARG A 226 10.43 0.92 16.82
C ARG A 226 10.38 1.75 15.52
N PRO A 227 11.30 2.71 15.32
CA PRO A 227 11.36 3.49 14.09
C PRO A 227 11.82 2.64 12.91
N GLY A 228 11.36 2.99 11.71
CA GLY A 228 11.77 2.35 10.47
C GLY A 228 11.07 2.96 9.26
N HIS A 229 11.63 2.72 8.09
CA HIS A 229 11.13 3.12 6.79
C HIS A 229 11.05 1.91 5.85
N GLU A 230 10.75 2.11 4.58
CA GLU A 230 10.61 1.11 3.54
C GLU A 230 11.71 0.03 3.58
N GLN A 231 12.98 0.45 3.56
CA GLN A 231 14.14 -0.43 3.45
C GLN A 231 14.29 -1.35 4.68
N PHE A 232 13.88 -0.88 5.86
CA PHE A 232 13.95 -1.69 7.08
C PHE A 232 12.86 -2.77 7.10
N ALA A 233 11.70 -2.51 6.53
CA ALA A 233 10.67 -3.53 6.35
C ALA A 233 11.12 -4.59 5.33
N GLN A 234 11.75 -4.17 4.23
CA GLN A 234 12.31 -5.08 3.23
C GLN A 234 13.40 -5.98 3.83
N ALA A 235 14.36 -5.38 4.55
CA ALA A 235 15.44 -6.10 5.21
C ALA A 235 14.91 -7.12 6.24
N ALA A 236 14.03 -6.68 7.14
CA ALA A 236 13.54 -7.51 8.23
C ALA A 236 12.73 -8.72 7.74
N THR A 237 11.93 -8.57 6.67
CA THR A 237 10.96 -9.59 6.23
C THR A 237 11.47 -10.53 5.15
N GLY A 238 12.70 -10.34 4.69
CA GLY A 238 13.34 -11.23 3.70
C GLY A 238 13.28 -10.74 2.24
N MET A 239 12.68 -9.58 1.94
CA MET A 239 12.61 -9.08 0.57
C MET A 239 14.00 -8.81 -0.02
N ASP A 240 14.91 -8.19 0.74
CA ASP A 240 16.28 -7.91 0.28
C ASP A 240 17.06 -9.19 -0.04
N ARG A 241 16.88 -10.23 0.79
CA ARG A 241 17.53 -11.53 0.56
C ARG A 241 16.92 -12.24 -0.63
N ARG A 242 15.61 -12.15 -0.84
CA ARG A 242 14.95 -12.73 -2.00
C ARG A 242 15.43 -12.05 -3.30
N LEU A 243 15.49 -10.73 -3.33
CA LEU A 243 15.94 -9.97 -4.49
C LEU A 243 17.43 -10.18 -4.78
N GLY A 244 18.28 -10.22 -3.73
CA GLY A 244 19.71 -10.47 -3.85
C GLY A 244 20.07 -11.93 -4.15
N GLY A 245 19.16 -12.87 -3.90
CA GLY A 245 19.41 -14.30 -4.07
C GLY A 245 20.52 -14.81 -3.16
N ASP A 246 21.46 -15.58 -3.72
CA ASP A 246 22.64 -16.09 -2.99
C ASP A 246 23.78 -15.06 -2.89
N GLY A 247 23.60 -13.89 -3.54
CA GLY A 247 24.56 -12.78 -3.53
C GLY A 247 24.32 -11.79 -2.41
N THR A 248 24.67 -10.54 -2.70
CA THR A 248 24.47 -9.41 -1.78
C THR A 248 22.97 -9.12 -1.62
N PRO A 249 22.47 -8.93 -0.38
CA PRO A 249 21.10 -8.45 -0.18
C PRO A 249 20.87 -7.16 -0.98
N THR A 250 19.77 -7.10 -1.72
CA THR A 250 19.48 -6.01 -2.64
C THR A 250 18.11 -5.42 -2.32
N THR A 251 18.07 -4.13 -2.05
CA THR A 251 16.83 -3.42 -1.76
C THR A 251 16.03 -3.19 -3.04
N GLN A 252 14.73 -3.46 -2.99
CA GLN A 252 13.79 -3.08 -4.04
C GLN A 252 13.77 -1.55 -4.18
N PRO A 253 14.04 -0.99 -5.38
CA PRO A 253 14.15 0.48 -5.53
C PRO A 253 12.83 1.24 -5.38
N ASN A 254 11.70 0.56 -5.51
CA ASN A 254 10.38 1.17 -5.36
C ASN A 254 9.90 1.08 -3.91
N ALA A 255 9.26 2.13 -3.41
CA ALA A 255 8.69 2.20 -2.07
C ALA A 255 7.36 1.40 -1.99
N ILE A 256 7.41 0.12 -2.32
CA ILE A 256 6.23 -0.74 -2.49
C ILE A 256 5.48 -0.96 -1.18
N ASN A 257 6.21 -1.07 -0.05
CA ASN A 257 5.59 -1.26 1.25
C ASN A 257 4.99 0.03 1.80
N ASP A 258 5.62 1.18 1.55
CA ASP A 258 5.05 2.49 1.89
C ASP A 258 3.70 2.71 1.19
N TYR A 259 3.65 2.57 -0.13
CA TYR A 259 2.40 2.71 -0.88
C TYR A 259 1.37 1.67 -0.46
N GLY A 260 1.77 0.40 -0.35
CA GLY A 260 0.89 -0.67 0.09
C GLY A 260 0.33 -0.44 1.50
N THR A 261 1.14 0.06 2.43
CA THR A 261 0.70 0.41 3.79
C THR A 261 -0.29 1.57 3.79
N GLY A 262 -0.07 2.58 2.96
CA GLY A 262 -1.02 3.67 2.75
C GLY A 262 -2.37 3.19 2.21
N TYR A 263 -2.36 2.31 1.20
CA TYR A 263 -3.60 1.69 0.69
C TYR A 263 -4.29 0.82 1.73
N MET A 264 -3.56 0.05 2.52
CA MET A 264 -4.13 -0.78 3.60
C MET A 264 -4.69 0.08 4.74
N GLY A 265 -4.07 1.23 5.04
CA GLY A 265 -4.63 2.22 5.94
C GLY A 265 -5.98 2.76 5.45
N ALA A 266 -6.05 3.18 4.17
CA ALA A 266 -7.30 3.66 3.56
C ALA A 266 -8.38 2.56 3.50
N TYR A 267 -8.01 1.33 3.19
CA TYR A 267 -8.91 0.16 3.27
C TYR A 267 -9.44 -0.05 4.69
N GLY A 268 -8.56 0.02 5.69
CA GLY A 268 -8.97 -0.08 7.10
C GLY A 268 -9.92 1.04 7.52
N VAL A 269 -9.70 2.28 7.04
CA VAL A 269 -10.61 3.41 7.23
C VAL A 269 -11.98 3.11 6.62
N ALA A 270 -12.05 2.59 5.39
CA ALA A 270 -13.32 2.22 4.74
C ALA A 270 -14.10 1.16 5.54
N LEU A 271 -13.41 0.14 6.08
CA LEU A 271 -14.01 -0.84 6.98
C LEU A 271 -14.50 -0.22 8.30
N ALA A 272 -13.74 0.71 8.87
CA ALA A 272 -14.12 1.40 10.09
C ALA A 272 -15.31 2.34 9.87
N LEU A 273 -15.41 3.00 8.72
CA LEU A 273 -16.59 3.79 8.31
C LEU A 273 -17.83 2.91 8.20
N LEU A 274 -17.73 1.75 7.56
CA LEU A 274 -18.83 0.79 7.48
C LEU A 274 -19.25 0.26 8.86
N HIS A 275 -18.29 0.03 9.77
CA HIS A 275 -18.59 -0.34 11.14
C HIS A 275 -19.32 0.80 11.87
N ARG A 276 -18.83 2.04 11.74
CA ARG A 276 -19.43 3.22 12.36
C ARG A 276 -20.86 3.47 11.87
N GLU A 277 -21.10 3.32 10.56
CA GLU A 277 -22.45 3.44 10.00
C GLU A 277 -23.44 2.47 10.67
N ARG A 278 -23.00 1.26 11.00
CA ARG A 278 -23.83 0.21 11.61
C ARG A 278 -23.98 0.32 13.13
N THR A 279 -23.00 0.92 13.81
CA THR A 279 -22.91 0.87 15.27
C THR A 279 -22.87 2.24 15.94
N GLY A 280 -22.60 3.30 15.18
CA GLY A 280 -22.33 4.65 15.71
C GLY A 280 -20.95 4.81 16.33
N GLN A 281 -20.09 3.78 16.34
CA GLN A 281 -18.79 3.79 17.02
C GLN A 281 -17.64 3.87 16.02
N GLY A 282 -16.71 4.80 16.27
CA GLY A 282 -15.40 4.81 15.60
C GLY A 282 -14.45 3.78 16.21
N GLN A 283 -13.29 3.59 15.59
CA GLN A 283 -12.26 2.68 16.09
C GLN A 283 -10.86 3.05 15.62
N HIS A 284 -9.86 2.47 16.27
CA HIS A 284 -8.47 2.57 15.85
C HIS A 284 -8.17 1.55 14.74
N VAL A 285 -7.49 2.02 13.70
CA VAL A 285 -6.96 1.24 12.57
C VAL A 285 -5.44 1.29 12.63
N ASP A 286 -4.79 0.16 12.55
CA ASP A 286 -3.32 0.03 12.49
C ASP A 286 -2.89 -0.67 11.20
N SER A 287 -1.92 -0.11 10.49
CA SER A 287 -1.25 -0.71 9.33
C SER A 287 0.25 -0.47 9.42
N ALA A 288 1.06 -1.43 8.95
CA ALA A 288 2.51 -1.34 9.07
C ALA A 288 3.25 -1.83 7.83
N LEU A 289 4.43 -1.24 7.59
CA LEU A 289 5.28 -1.59 6.45
C LEU A 289 5.65 -3.08 6.45
N ALA A 290 6.01 -3.64 7.61
CA ALA A 290 6.35 -5.05 7.72
C ALA A 290 5.15 -5.98 7.45
N TYR A 291 3.92 -5.60 7.81
CA TYR A 291 2.71 -6.35 7.44
C TYR A 291 2.53 -6.36 5.93
N THR A 292 2.71 -5.21 5.28
CA THR A 292 2.61 -5.05 3.83
C THR A 292 3.67 -5.85 3.10
N ALA A 293 4.92 -5.80 3.59
CA ALA A 293 6.03 -6.58 3.03
C ALA A 293 5.75 -8.09 3.06
N MET A 294 5.09 -8.59 4.11
CA MET A 294 4.66 -9.98 4.16
C MET A 294 3.54 -10.29 3.16
N ILE A 295 2.57 -9.39 2.97
CA ILE A 295 1.51 -9.58 1.98
C ILE A 295 2.08 -9.64 0.57
N HIS A 296 3.02 -8.77 0.21
CA HIS A 296 3.66 -8.80 -1.11
C HIS A 296 4.41 -10.10 -1.38
N GLN A 297 4.89 -10.77 -0.33
CA GLN A 297 5.59 -12.04 -0.41
C GLN A 297 4.68 -13.25 -0.12
N SER A 298 3.39 -13.05 0.17
CA SER A 298 2.49 -14.10 0.69
C SER A 298 2.44 -15.39 -0.12
N PRO A 299 2.57 -15.40 -1.46
CA PRO A 299 2.64 -16.67 -2.21
C PRO A 299 3.78 -17.59 -1.80
N TYR A 300 4.85 -17.01 -1.22
CA TYR A 300 6.04 -17.72 -0.75
C TYR A 300 6.13 -17.81 0.77
N MET A 301 5.32 -17.03 1.47
CA MET A 301 5.36 -16.90 2.93
C MET A 301 4.42 -17.93 3.59
N GLN A 302 4.79 -19.20 3.46
CA GLN A 302 4.14 -20.34 4.11
C GLN A 302 5.22 -21.27 4.67
N LEU A 303 5.10 -21.68 5.93
CA LEU A 303 6.03 -22.58 6.57
C LEU A 303 5.25 -23.76 7.18
N TYR A 304 5.55 -24.95 6.73
CA TYR A 304 4.99 -26.23 7.17
C TYR A 304 6.06 -27.31 7.15
N ASP A 305 5.80 -28.45 7.73
CA ASP A 305 6.77 -29.57 7.74
C ASP A 305 7.06 -30.06 6.31
N GLY A 306 8.33 -30.13 5.96
CA GLY A 306 8.79 -30.48 4.62
C GLY A 306 8.79 -29.35 3.60
N LYS A 307 8.52 -28.08 4.00
CA LYS A 307 8.62 -26.91 3.11
C LYS A 307 10.03 -26.77 2.54
N SER A 308 10.13 -26.68 1.22
CA SER A 308 11.34 -26.29 0.51
C SER A 308 11.30 -24.79 0.17
N TRP A 309 12.40 -24.08 0.39
CA TRP A 309 12.55 -22.66 0.06
C TRP A 309 13.24 -22.50 -1.30
N ASP A 310 12.62 -23.05 -2.33
CA ASP A 310 13.13 -23.14 -3.71
C ASP A 310 12.47 -22.13 -4.67
N GLU A 311 11.80 -21.12 -4.14
CA GLU A 311 11.14 -20.08 -4.93
C GLU A 311 12.13 -19.27 -5.78
N PRO A 312 11.65 -18.69 -6.90
CA PRO A 312 12.44 -17.80 -7.73
C PRO A 312 13.02 -16.65 -6.88
N ARG A 313 14.33 -16.46 -6.99
CA ARG A 313 15.08 -15.44 -6.23
C ARG A 313 16.28 -14.94 -7.04
N GLY A 314 16.79 -13.79 -6.64
CA GLY A 314 17.93 -13.14 -7.28
C GLY A 314 17.56 -12.24 -8.45
N MET A 315 18.49 -11.39 -8.83
CA MET A 315 18.32 -10.41 -9.91
C MET A 315 18.15 -11.08 -11.29
N ASP A 316 18.60 -12.31 -11.44
CA ASP A 316 18.47 -13.09 -12.67
C ASP A 316 17.15 -13.87 -12.77
N SER A 317 16.27 -13.73 -11.78
CA SER A 317 14.96 -14.37 -11.80
C SER A 317 14.05 -13.70 -12.83
N MET A 318 13.90 -14.32 -13.99
CA MET A 318 13.07 -13.83 -15.09
C MET A 318 11.59 -14.23 -14.95
N GLY A 319 11.24 -15.07 -13.98
CA GLY A 319 9.90 -15.58 -13.71
C GLY A 319 9.90 -16.98 -13.13
N GLY A 320 8.73 -17.54 -12.87
CA GLY A 320 8.59 -18.79 -12.11
C GLY A 320 8.65 -20.08 -12.95
N ARG A 321 8.40 -20.03 -14.26
CA ARG A 321 8.27 -21.19 -15.15
C ARG A 321 8.58 -20.82 -16.60
N PRO A 322 8.93 -21.79 -17.48
CA PRO A 322 9.25 -21.52 -18.89
C PRO A 322 8.16 -20.73 -19.62
N LEU A 323 6.89 -21.01 -19.35
CA LEU A 323 5.76 -20.36 -20.00
C LEU A 323 5.26 -19.12 -19.25
N HIS A 324 5.89 -18.75 -18.12
CA HIS A 324 5.51 -17.61 -17.31
C HIS A 324 6.75 -16.83 -16.84
N ARG A 325 7.38 -16.10 -17.78
CA ARG A 325 8.60 -15.33 -17.53
C ARG A 325 8.91 -14.32 -18.64
N ALA A 326 9.87 -13.44 -18.35
CA ALA A 326 10.45 -12.55 -19.35
C ALA A 326 11.43 -13.27 -20.27
N TYR A 327 11.42 -12.86 -21.55
CA TYR A 327 12.32 -13.31 -22.61
C TYR A 327 12.90 -12.14 -23.37
N GLN A 328 14.17 -12.25 -23.76
CA GLN A 328 14.85 -11.28 -24.60
C GLN A 328 14.50 -11.55 -26.08
N ALA A 329 13.98 -10.52 -26.75
CA ALA A 329 13.80 -10.49 -28.20
C ALA A 329 14.93 -9.67 -28.85
N LYS A 330 14.87 -9.50 -30.17
CA LYS A 330 15.90 -8.79 -30.93
C LYS A 330 16.12 -7.33 -30.48
N ASP A 331 15.08 -6.65 -30.05
CA ASP A 331 15.03 -5.20 -29.79
C ASP A 331 14.53 -4.82 -28.39
N GLY A 332 14.42 -5.79 -27.47
CA GLY A 332 13.96 -5.55 -26.10
C GLY A 332 13.51 -6.83 -25.41
N TRP A 333 12.61 -6.67 -24.43
CA TRP A 333 12.09 -7.75 -23.62
C TRP A 333 10.57 -7.87 -23.73
N LEU A 334 10.07 -9.11 -23.75
CA LEU A 334 8.66 -9.41 -23.59
C LEU A 334 8.44 -10.34 -22.41
N PHE A 335 7.28 -10.24 -21.76
CA PHE A 335 6.82 -11.22 -20.79
C PHE A 335 5.80 -12.13 -21.45
N VAL A 336 5.96 -13.44 -21.26
CA VAL A 336 5.01 -14.46 -21.71
C VAL A 336 4.25 -14.96 -20.49
N GLY A 337 2.91 -14.93 -20.57
CA GLY A 337 1.99 -15.38 -19.52
C GLY A 337 1.13 -16.54 -20.03
N ALA A 338 1.72 -17.74 -20.15
CA ALA A 338 1.05 -18.93 -20.64
C ALA A 338 1.08 -20.08 -19.62
N GLN A 339 0.23 -21.06 -19.85
CA GLN A 339 0.17 -22.33 -19.10
C GLN A 339 0.54 -23.50 -20.00
N GLU A 340 0.78 -24.67 -19.44
CA GLU A 340 1.07 -25.88 -20.22
C GLU A 340 -0.10 -26.27 -21.13
N THR A 341 -1.32 -25.97 -20.73
CA THR A 341 -2.52 -26.13 -21.56
C THR A 341 -2.52 -25.28 -22.83
N ASP A 342 -1.68 -24.24 -22.89
CA ASP A 342 -1.53 -23.38 -24.07
C ASP A 342 -0.48 -23.89 -25.07
N LEU A 343 0.32 -24.90 -24.72
CA LEU A 343 1.33 -25.48 -25.62
C LEU A 343 0.79 -25.81 -27.01
N PRO A 344 -0.41 -26.43 -27.17
CA PRO A 344 -0.97 -26.69 -28.50
C PRO A 344 -1.27 -25.46 -29.34
N ARG A 345 -1.49 -24.30 -28.71
CA ARG A 345 -1.65 -23.00 -29.38
C ARG A 345 -0.30 -22.40 -29.71
N LEU A 346 0.64 -22.46 -28.78
CA LEU A 346 2.00 -21.95 -28.94
C LEU A 346 2.75 -22.64 -30.10
N THR A 347 2.62 -23.95 -30.27
CA THR A 347 3.26 -24.69 -31.38
C THR A 347 2.77 -24.27 -32.75
N ARG A 348 1.59 -23.66 -32.85
CA ARG A 348 1.04 -23.13 -34.12
C ARG A 348 1.53 -21.71 -34.43
N VAL A 349 2.15 -21.03 -33.45
CA VAL A 349 2.75 -19.72 -33.67
C VAL A 349 4.00 -19.88 -34.53
N ASP A 350 4.08 -19.10 -35.60
CA ASP A 350 5.25 -19.12 -36.49
C ASP A 350 6.55 -18.85 -35.71
N GLY A 351 7.51 -19.73 -35.86
CA GLY A 351 8.76 -19.76 -35.11
C GLY A 351 8.74 -20.55 -33.79
N LEU A 352 7.59 -21.10 -33.35
CA LEU A 352 7.49 -21.88 -32.12
C LEU A 352 7.11 -23.35 -32.34
N SER A 353 7.15 -23.86 -33.59
CA SER A 353 6.82 -25.25 -33.87
C SER A 353 7.71 -26.24 -33.12
N GLY A 354 7.13 -27.34 -32.61
CA GLY A 354 7.85 -28.43 -31.95
C GLY A 354 8.30 -28.16 -30.51
N ILE A 355 7.79 -27.11 -29.84
CA ILE A 355 8.11 -26.85 -28.42
C ILE A 355 7.30 -27.72 -27.45
N ASP A 356 6.24 -28.36 -27.92
CA ASP A 356 5.35 -29.23 -27.14
C ASP A 356 6.00 -30.51 -26.62
N SER A 357 7.12 -30.90 -27.21
CA SER A 357 7.93 -32.03 -26.75
C SER A 357 8.99 -31.66 -25.72
N LEU A 358 9.11 -30.33 -25.41
CA LEU A 358 10.13 -29.79 -24.51
C LEU A 358 9.54 -29.45 -23.17
N HIS A 359 10.33 -29.63 -22.10
CA HIS A 359 9.89 -29.33 -20.73
C HIS A 359 11.02 -28.67 -19.92
N GLY A 360 10.65 -27.95 -18.85
CA GLY A 360 11.60 -27.36 -17.92
C GLY A 360 12.69 -26.53 -18.61
N GLU A 361 13.95 -26.79 -18.29
CA GLU A 361 15.09 -26.03 -18.80
C GLU A 361 15.25 -26.12 -20.32
N SER A 362 14.94 -27.29 -20.93
CA SER A 362 15.01 -27.47 -22.38
C SER A 362 14.01 -26.59 -23.13
N LEU A 363 12.80 -26.45 -22.59
CA LEU A 363 11.79 -25.52 -23.12
C LEU A 363 12.25 -24.07 -22.96
N THR A 364 12.78 -23.73 -21.80
CA THR A 364 13.29 -22.37 -21.53
C THR A 364 14.36 -21.98 -22.55
N LYS A 365 15.40 -22.78 -22.71
CA LYS A 365 16.50 -22.52 -23.67
C LYS A 365 16.00 -22.42 -25.12
N SER A 366 15.10 -23.30 -25.52
CA SER A 366 14.51 -23.24 -26.85
C SER A 366 13.73 -21.94 -27.09
N LEU A 367 12.94 -21.48 -26.11
CA LEU A 367 12.21 -20.23 -26.22
C LEU A 367 13.14 -19.00 -26.19
N GLU A 368 14.21 -19.02 -25.40
CA GLU A 368 15.24 -17.95 -25.38
C GLU A 368 15.91 -17.77 -26.75
N GLU A 369 16.23 -18.86 -27.42
CA GLU A 369 16.84 -18.80 -28.77
C GLU A 369 15.83 -18.29 -29.80
N ARG A 370 14.60 -18.77 -29.77
CA ARG A 370 13.57 -18.46 -30.76
C ARG A 370 13.10 -17.00 -30.64
N PHE A 371 12.90 -16.51 -29.44
CA PHE A 371 12.46 -15.11 -29.23
C PHE A 371 13.50 -14.10 -29.72
N LYS A 372 14.79 -14.39 -29.65
CA LYS A 372 15.87 -13.53 -30.19
C LYS A 372 15.79 -13.32 -31.71
N ALA A 373 15.10 -14.19 -32.44
CA ALA A 373 14.99 -14.10 -33.91
C ALA A 373 13.97 -13.01 -34.38
N GLY A 374 13.07 -12.57 -33.53
CA GLY A 374 12.03 -11.57 -33.88
C GLY A 374 12.04 -10.36 -32.97
N THR A 375 11.31 -9.32 -33.38
CA THR A 375 11.10 -8.12 -32.56
C THR A 375 10.05 -8.36 -31.49
N VAL A 376 10.10 -7.58 -30.39
CA VAL A 376 9.10 -7.61 -29.30
C VAL A 376 7.69 -7.44 -29.86
N GLN A 377 7.48 -6.44 -30.70
CA GLN A 377 6.17 -6.16 -31.29
C GLN A 377 5.64 -7.35 -32.10
N SER A 378 6.48 -7.95 -32.95
CA SER A 378 6.09 -9.10 -33.76
C SER A 378 5.73 -10.33 -32.90
N TRP A 379 6.49 -10.58 -31.83
CA TRP A 379 6.21 -11.69 -30.93
C TRP A 379 4.94 -11.49 -30.12
N VAL A 380 4.78 -10.30 -29.51
CA VAL A 380 3.57 -9.97 -28.74
C VAL A 380 2.32 -10.08 -29.60
N GLN A 381 2.36 -9.57 -30.85
CA GLN A 381 1.23 -9.69 -31.77
C GLN A 381 0.89 -11.15 -32.07
N ARG A 382 1.86 -11.96 -32.49
CA ARG A 382 1.65 -13.38 -32.84
C ARG A 382 1.13 -14.21 -31.68
N LEU A 383 1.65 -13.96 -30.46
CA LEU A 383 1.22 -14.67 -29.25
C LEU A 383 -0.21 -14.29 -28.87
N ASN A 384 -0.53 -13.01 -28.88
CA ASN A 384 -1.88 -12.53 -28.57
C ASN A 384 -2.90 -12.99 -29.61
N ASP A 385 -2.55 -13.00 -30.91
CA ASP A 385 -3.42 -13.52 -31.98
C ASP A 385 -3.71 -15.04 -31.80
N ALA A 386 -2.77 -15.77 -31.21
CA ALA A 386 -2.95 -17.16 -30.84
C ALA A 386 -3.72 -17.35 -29.51
N GLY A 387 -4.15 -16.27 -28.86
CA GLY A 387 -4.83 -16.32 -27.57
C GLY A 387 -3.92 -16.65 -26.39
N VAL A 388 -2.61 -16.34 -26.51
CA VAL A 388 -1.61 -16.51 -25.45
C VAL A 388 -1.21 -15.14 -24.93
N GLY A 389 -1.29 -14.94 -23.63
CA GLY A 389 -0.95 -13.65 -23.00
C GLY A 389 0.54 -13.32 -23.19
N ALA A 390 0.81 -12.19 -23.83
CA ALA A 390 2.15 -11.63 -23.93
C ALA A 390 2.12 -10.11 -23.91
N HIS A 391 3.15 -9.50 -23.33
CA HIS A 391 3.30 -8.06 -23.28
C HIS A 391 4.76 -7.64 -23.39
N ARG A 392 5.02 -6.45 -23.96
CA ARG A 392 6.37 -5.89 -23.92
C ARG A 392 6.74 -5.49 -22.49
N VAL A 393 8.00 -5.67 -22.12
CA VAL A 393 8.53 -5.08 -20.89
C VAL A 393 8.89 -3.64 -21.18
N VAL A 394 8.22 -2.73 -20.47
CA VAL A 394 8.41 -1.28 -20.63
C VAL A 394 9.70 -0.85 -19.96
N SER A 395 10.51 -0.08 -20.65
CA SER A 395 11.83 0.35 -20.15
C SER A 395 11.77 1.60 -19.28
N ALA A 396 10.82 2.48 -19.54
CA ALA A 396 10.64 3.73 -18.80
C ALA A 396 9.18 3.92 -18.39
N LEU A 397 8.95 4.34 -17.16
CA LEU A 397 7.61 4.61 -16.64
C LEU A 397 6.87 5.70 -17.44
N SER A 398 7.60 6.68 -17.98
CA SER A 398 7.05 7.73 -18.85
C SER A 398 6.31 7.17 -20.07
N GLU A 399 6.79 6.05 -20.63
CA GLU A 399 6.10 5.41 -21.75
C GLU A 399 4.69 4.92 -21.39
N LEU A 400 4.47 4.50 -20.14
CA LEU A 400 3.14 4.09 -19.66
C LEU A 400 2.24 5.31 -19.42
N LEU A 401 2.81 6.42 -18.91
CA LEU A 401 2.02 7.62 -18.64
C LEU A 401 1.47 8.25 -19.93
N ASP A 402 2.18 8.08 -21.04
CA ASP A 402 1.82 8.60 -22.37
C ASP A 402 1.09 7.57 -23.25
N ASP A 403 0.91 6.34 -22.77
CA ASP A 403 0.23 5.27 -23.50
C ASP A 403 -1.28 5.57 -23.63
N PRO A 404 -1.85 5.62 -24.87
CA PRO A 404 -3.26 5.94 -25.07
C PRO A 404 -4.23 5.04 -24.29
N TRP A 405 -3.93 3.74 -24.22
CA TRP A 405 -4.77 2.80 -23.47
C TRP A 405 -4.75 3.10 -21.97
N VAL A 406 -3.57 3.42 -21.41
CA VAL A 406 -3.39 3.79 -20.00
C VAL A 406 -4.15 5.09 -19.66
N ILE A 407 -4.09 6.09 -20.59
CA ILE A 407 -4.83 7.36 -20.45
C ILE A 407 -6.34 7.12 -20.52
N ASP A 408 -6.82 6.42 -21.53
CA ASP A 408 -8.25 6.15 -21.76
C ASP A 408 -8.87 5.36 -20.60
N HIS A 409 -8.05 4.58 -19.90
CA HIS A 409 -8.47 3.82 -18.72
C HIS A 409 -8.30 4.59 -17.40
N GLY A 410 -7.87 5.86 -17.44
CA GLY A 410 -7.72 6.69 -16.25
C GLY A 410 -6.60 6.24 -15.30
N LEU A 411 -5.65 5.45 -15.81
CA LEU A 411 -4.47 5.00 -15.06
C LEU A 411 -3.32 6.01 -15.16
N SER A 412 -3.43 6.98 -16.06
CA SER A 412 -2.59 8.16 -16.16
C SER A 412 -3.50 9.39 -16.20
N LEU A 413 -3.26 10.34 -15.30
CA LEU A 413 -4.07 11.54 -15.16
C LEU A 413 -3.20 12.79 -15.18
N THR A 414 -3.61 13.79 -15.95
CA THR A 414 -2.96 15.10 -16.02
C THR A 414 -3.76 16.11 -15.20
N ARG A 415 -3.07 16.89 -14.37
CA ARG A 415 -3.61 17.99 -13.56
C ARG A 415 -2.82 19.25 -13.83
N GLU A 416 -3.48 20.39 -13.76
CA GLU A 416 -2.81 21.69 -13.77
C GLU A 416 -2.38 22.02 -12.33
N HIS A 417 -1.09 22.30 -12.14
CA HIS A 417 -0.50 22.70 -10.86
C HIS A 417 -0.07 24.16 -10.94
N ASP A 418 -0.42 24.95 -9.94
CA ASP A 418 -0.28 26.41 -9.93
C ASP A 418 1.16 26.90 -10.20
N GLU A 419 2.18 26.11 -9.82
CA GLU A 419 3.59 26.52 -9.95
C GLU A 419 4.34 25.86 -11.10
N ILE A 420 4.04 24.59 -11.41
CA ILE A 420 4.83 23.78 -12.34
C ILE A 420 4.06 23.42 -13.62
N GLY A 421 2.85 23.95 -13.78
CA GLY A 421 2.01 23.71 -14.95
C GLY A 421 1.41 22.31 -14.99
N LEU A 422 1.35 21.68 -16.16
CA LEU A 422 0.74 20.36 -16.29
C LEU A 422 1.59 19.27 -15.65
N VAL A 423 1.00 18.50 -14.75
CA VAL A 423 1.61 17.35 -14.07
C VAL A 423 0.83 16.10 -14.42
N THR A 424 1.49 15.17 -15.07
CA THR A 424 0.95 13.83 -15.36
C THR A 424 1.48 12.84 -14.35
N GLY A 425 0.61 12.06 -13.76
CA GLY A 425 0.96 11.04 -12.78
C GLY A 425 0.02 9.85 -12.80
N VAL A 426 0.32 8.84 -12.02
CA VAL A 426 -0.48 7.62 -11.92
C VAL A 426 -1.88 7.94 -11.39
N GLY A 427 -2.90 7.41 -12.03
CA GLY A 427 -4.29 7.50 -11.59
C GLY A 427 -4.62 6.50 -10.47
N PRO A 428 -5.75 6.67 -9.75
CA PRO A 428 -6.19 5.76 -8.71
C PRO A 428 -6.55 4.38 -9.27
N SER A 429 -6.15 3.32 -8.56
CA SER A 429 -6.29 1.95 -9.06
C SER A 429 -7.69 1.35 -8.90
N PRO A 430 -8.37 1.34 -7.75
CA PRO A 430 -9.76 0.84 -7.71
C PRO A 430 -10.71 1.74 -8.50
N ARG A 431 -11.46 1.16 -9.42
CA ARG A 431 -12.40 1.88 -10.30
C ARG A 431 -13.83 1.51 -9.95
N LEU A 432 -14.62 2.50 -9.56
CA LEU A 432 -16.02 2.34 -9.18
C LEU A 432 -16.92 2.77 -10.33
N SER A 433 -17.84 1.91 -10.74
CA SER A 433 -18.68 2.15 -11.93
C SER A 433 -19.69 3.28 -11.76
N ARG A 434 -20.17 3.51 -10.53
CA ARG A 434 -21.19 4.55 -10.23
C ARG A 434 -20.60 5.83 -9.71
N THR A 435 -19.44 5.77 -9.09
CA THR A 435 -18.70 6.91 -8.54
C THR A 435 -17.26 6.90 -9.09
N PRO A 436 -17.08 7.17 -10.40
CA PRO A 436 -15.77 7.14 -11.04
C PRO A 436 -14.87 8.20 -10.43
N VAL A 437 -13.59 7.88 -10.33
CA VAL A 437 -12.59 8.81 -9.83
C VAL A 437 -12.38 9.93 -10.86
N ALA A 438 -12.42 11.17 -10.38
CA ALA A 438 -12.07 12.36 -11.15
C ALA A 438 -10.62 12.78 -10.85
N PRO A 439 -9.97 13.55 -11.73
CA PRO A 439 -8.60 14.02 -11.52
C PRO A 439 -8.37 14.76 -10.19
N GLY A 440 -9.38 15.46 -9.67
CA GLY A 440 -9.27 16.23 -8.44
C GLY A 440 -8.31 17.42 -8.57
N ARG A 441 -8.05 18.11 -7.46
CA ARG A 441 -7.07 19.21 -7.42
C ARG A 441 -5.62 18.67 -7.38
N PRO A 442 -4.62 19.45 -7.82
CA PRO A 442 -3.22 19.12 -7.60
C PRO A 442 -2.85 19.12 -6.10
N ALA A 443 -1.61 18.80 -5.78
CA ALA A 443 -1.11 18.96 -4.42
C ALA A 443 -1.08 20.45 -4.05
N PRO A 444 -1.55 20.85 -2.86
CA PRO A 444 -1.51 22.23 -2.43
C PRO A 444 -0.10 22.66 -2.07
N LYS A 445 0.21 23.95 -2.17
CA LYS A 445 1.35 24.50 -1.45
C LYS A 445 1.10 24.34 0.06
N PRO A 446 2.13 23.99 0.85
CA PRO A 446 1.98 23.92 2.29
C PRO A 446 1.41 25.21 2.87
N GLY A 447 0.29 25.12 3.60
CA GLY A 447 -0.37 26.26 4.24
C GLY A 447 -1.32 27.08 3.37
N ALA A 448 -1.45 26.78 2.08
CA ALA A 448 -2.19 27.61 1.12
C ALA A 448 -3.67 27.82 1.47
N GLN A 449 -4.31 26.89 2.15
CA GLN A 449 -5.72 26.97 2.50
C GLN A 449 -5.95 27.33 4.00
N GLY A 450 -4.91 27.80 4.71
CA GLY A 450 -5.00 28.05 6.14
C GLY A 450 -6.14 29.02 6.54
N ARG A 451 -6.36 30.11 5.80
CA ARG A 451 -7.45 31.06 6.04
C ARG A 451 -8.83 30.42 5.79
N GLU A 452 -9.01 29.78 4.64
CA GLU A 452 -10.25 29.08 4.29
C GLU A 452 -10.64 28.05 5.37
N ILE A 453 -9.68 27.25 5.80
CA ILE A 453 -9.88 26.18 6.81
C ILE A 453 -10.29 26.79 8.16
N LEU A 454 -9.66 27.89 8.59
CA LEU A 454 -10.06 28.57 9.85
C LEU A 454 -11.44 29.22 9.76
N GLU A 455 -11.79 29.79 8.62
CA GLU A 455 -13.12 30.38 8.39
C GLU A 455 -14.23 29.33 8.50
N GLU A 456 -14.02 28.13 7.94
CA GLU A 456 -14.97 27.01 7.99
C GLU A 456 -15.27 26.54 9.43
N VAL A 457 -14.31 26.63 10.34
CA VAL A 457 -14.50 26.24 11.76
C VAL A 457 -14.80 27.44 12.68
N GLY A 458 -15.16 28.61 12.11
CA GLY A 458 -15.55 29.78 12.87
C GLY A 458 -14.38 30.54 13.52
N MET A 459 -13.14 30.20 13.15
CA MET A 459 -11.92 30.83 13.69
C MET A 459 -11.28 31.84 12.74
N GLY A 460 -11.93 32.22 11.65
CA GLY A 460 -11.39 33.14 10.66
C GLY A 460 -10.87 34.46 11.21
N GLN A 461 -11.49 34.98 12.28
CA GLN A 461 -11.06 36.21 12.95
C GLN A 461 -9.70 36.07 13.68
N GLU A 462 -9.30 34.85 14.02
CA GLU A 462 -8.04 34.56 14.69
C GLU A 462 -6.86 34.45 13.72
N PHE A 463 -7.12 34.38 12.41
CA PHE A 463 -6.11 34.10 11.41
C PHE A 463 -4.90 35.03 11.48
N ASP A 464 -5.12 36.34 11.44
CA ASP A 464 -4.02 37.31 11.42
C ASP A 464 -3.21 37.27 12.73
N ARG A 465 -3.87 37.10 13.88
CA ARG A 465 -3.22 36.93 15.18
C ARG A 465 -2.35 35.64 15.23
N LEU A 466 -2.88 34.53 14.74
CA LEU A 466 -2.14 33.25 14.71
C LEU A 466 -0.96 33.33 13.77
N LEU A 467 -1.09 34.06 12.65
CA LEU A 467 -0.02 34.29 11.68
C LEU A 467 1.10 35.16 12.29
N GLU A 468 0.76 36.29 12.92
CA GLU A 468 1.73 37.15 13.59
C GLU A 468 2.51 36.43 14.71
N ARG A 469 1.89 35.47 15.37
CA ARG A 469 2.51 34.65 16.41
C ARG A 469 3.29 33.45 15.87
N GLY A 470 3.26 33.20 14.57
CA GLY A 470 3.92 32.06 13.94
C GLY A 470 3.29 30.70 14.29
N VAL A 471 2.06 30.69 14.82
CA VAL A 471 1.29 29.46 15.08
C VAL A 471 0.84 28.82 13.78
N ILE A 472 0.52 29.65 12.79
CA ILE A 472 0.25 29.23 11.40
C ILE A 472 1.18 29.96 10.45
N LEU A 473 1.39 29.39 9.24
CA LEU A 473 2.02 30.06 8.11
C LEU A 473 1.15 29.85 6.86
N THR A 474 1.24 30.78 5.90
CA THR A 474 0.41 30.77 4.68
C THR A 474 1.09 30.20 3.45
N GLU A 475 2.41 30.22 3.41
CA GLU A 475 3.21 29.69 2.33
C GLU A 475 4.38 28.93 2.91
N GLY A 476 4.69 27.78 2.33
CA GLY A 476 5.67 26.87 2.86
C GLY A 476 6.98 27.56 3.24
N VAL A 477 7.61 27.07 4.29
CA VAL A 477 8.92 27.55 4.71
C VAL A 477 9.84 27.44 3.49
N ALA A 478 10.44 28.57 3.09
CA ALA A 478 11.41 28.59 1.99
C ALA A 478 12.45 27.50 2.22
N ALA A 479 12.70 26.71 1.18
CA ALA A 479 13.78 25.74 1.21
C ALA A 479 15.08 26.50 1.54
N GLY A 480 15.60 26.26 2.73
CA GLY A 480 16.89 26.81 3.16
C GLY A 480 18.05 26.07 2.51
#